data_5f75362b5da9ea54fd3800bbd2702850
#
_entry.id   5f75362b5da9ea54fd3800bbd2702850
#
_cell.length_a   1.000
_cell.length_b   1.000
_cell.length_c   1.000
_cell.angle_alpha   90.00
_cell.angle_beta   90.00
_cell.angle_gamma   90.00
#
_symmetry.space_group_name_H-M   'P 1'
#
loop_
_entity.id
_entity.type
_entity.pdbx_description
1 polymer ?
#
loop_
_entity_poly.entity_id
_entity_poly.type
_entity_poly.pdbx_seq_one_letter_code
_entity_poly.pdbx_strand_id
1 'polypeptide(L)'
;MAQQASMAHWQSIIKILTNSLNVLKSNYVPPFLICKLFTQVFSFINVQLFNSLLLRRECCSFSNGEYVKAGLDELEHWCHWLTEEYAGSSWDELKHIRQAVTLLILEEKHNKSLKEITDDFCPALSMQQLYRISTMYCDDKFGTLGIPSDVVASMRAKMIGGSSSPSVQDDINSFLLDDDFSIPFSVDDIARLMVHVDIADMDLPPLIQEKSGSPFEA
;
A
#
# COMPACT_ATOMS: atom_id res chain seq x y z
N MET A 1 11.14 -1.69 -25.90
CA MET A 1 10.20 -2.83 -25.90
C MET A 1 10.01 -3.41 -24.49
N ALA A 2 11.03 -3.70 -23.69
CA ALA A 2 10.85 -4.25 -22.34
C ALA A 2 10.09 -3.29 -21.38
N GLN A 3 10.36 -2.01 -21.42
CA GLN A 3 9.73 -0.98 -20.60
C GLN A 3 8.22 -0.80 -20.92
N GLN A 4 7.83 -0.92 -22.19
CA GLN A 4 6.42 -0.87 -22.60
C GLN A 4 5.62 -2.11 -22.15
N ALA A 5 6.23 -3.28 -22.20
CA ALA A 5 5.59 -4.51 -21.71
C ALA A 5 5.41 -4.50 -20.20
N SER A 6 6.35 -3.89 -19.46
CA SER A 6 6.27 -3.81 -17.99
C SER A 6 5.16 -2.88 -17.50
N MET A 7 4.90 -1.77 -18.19
CA MET A 7 3.81 -0.84 -17.86
C MET A 7 2.43 -1.44 -18.15
N ALA A 8 2.31 -2.40 -19.08
CA ALA A 8 1.02 -3.02 -19.41
C ALA A 8 0.37 -3.73 -18.21
N HIS A 9 1.16 -4.27 -17.28
CA HIS A 9 0.64 -4.90 -16.07
C HIS A 9 0.00 -3.87 -15.13
N TRP A 10 0.66 -2.73 -14.92
CA TRP A 10 0.13 -1.66 -14.08
C TRP A 10 -1.15 -1.06 -14.67
N GLN A 11 -1.17 -0.84 -15.99
CA GLN A 11 -2.38 -0.38 -16.69
C GLN A 11 -3.52 -1.39 -16.58
N SER A 12 -3.22 -2.69 -16.57
CA SER A 12 -4.24 -3.72 -16.33
C SER A 12 -4.81 -3.64 -14.90
N ILE A 13 -3.98 -3.38 -13.90
CA ILE A 13 -4.44 -3.18 -12.52
C ILE A 13 -5.36 -1.95 -12.44
N ILE A 14 -4.95 -0.82 -12.99
CA ILE A 14 -5.77 0.40 -13.03
C ILE A 14 -7.10 0.15 -13.73
N LYS A 15 -7.09 -0.58 -14.84
CA LYS A 15 -8.32 -0.96 -15.56
C LYS A 15 -9.25 -1.82 -14.71
N ILE A 16 -8.71 -2.79 -13.96
CA ILE A 16 -9.50 -3.64 -13.05
C ILE A 16 -10.12 -2.78 -11.95
N LEU A 17 -9.35 -1.91 -11.30
CA LEU A 17 -9.82 -1.01 -10.25
C LEU A 17 -10.94 -0.10 -10.79
N THR A 18 -10.75 0.50 -11.96
CA THR A 18 -11.74 1.38 -12.61
C THR A 18 -13.02 0.62 -12.97
N ASN A 19 -12.91 -0.59 -13.52
CA ASN A 19 -14.07 -1.41 -13.83
C ASN A 19 -14.83 -1.80 -12.56
N SER A 20 -14.12 -2.17 -11.48
CA SER A 20 -14.72 -2.49 -10.20
C SER A 20 -15.48 -1.30 -9.62
N LEU A 21 -14.89 -0.11 -9.67
CA LEU A 21 -15.57 1.13 -9.27
C LEU A 21 -16.86 1.35 -10.05
N ASN A 22 -16.79 1.23 -11.39
CA ASN A 22 -17.96 1.43 -12.25
C ASN A 22 -19.08 0.44 -11.95
N VAL A 23 -18.73 -0.83 -11.70
CA VAL A 23 -19.71 -1.86 -11.30
C VAL A 23 -20.35 -1.51 -9.95
N LEU A 24 -19.57 -1.09 -8.96
CA LEU A 24 -20.07 -0.71 -7.64
C LEU A 24 -21.01 0.51 -7.75
N LYS A 25 -20.61 1.53 -8.49
CA LYS A 25 -21.43 2.74 -8.71
C LYS A 25 -22.73 2.43 -9.45
N SER A 26 -22.66 1.62 -10.51
CA SER A 26 -23.86 1.25 -11.28
C SER A 26 -24.83 0.35 -10.50
N ASN A 27 -24.36 -0.28 -9.40
CA ASN A 27 -25.20 -1.05 -8.48
C ASN A 27 -25.57 -0.24 -7.22
N TYR A 28 -25.38 1.07 -7.24
CA TYR A 28 -25.75 1.97 -6.15
C TYR A 28 -25.11 1.62 -4.79
N VAL A 29 -23.89 1.10 -4.82
CA VAL A 29 -23.15 0.86 -3.58
C VAL A 29 -22.75 2.21 -2.98
N PRO A 30 -23.07 2.46 -1.70
CA PRO A 30 -22.74 3.74 -1.06
C PRO A 30 -21.25 4.07 -1.10
N PRO A 31 -20.88 5.36 -1.33
CA PRO A 31 -19.48 5.79 -1.47
C PRO A 31 -18.58 5.35 -0.31
N PHE A 32 -19.07 5.41 0.93
CA PHE A 32 -18.28 5.00 2.09
C PHE A 32 -17.92 3.50 2.09
N LEU A 33 -18.77 2.62 1.54
CA LEU A 33 -18.45 1.20 1.38
C LEU A 33 -17.42 1.00 0.26
N ILE A 34 -17.54 1.76 -0.82
CA ILE A 34 -16.56 1.76 -1.92
C ILE A 34 -15.19 2.20 -1.39
N CYS A 35 -15.15 3.27 -0.61
CA CYS A 35 -13.93 3.75 0.03
C CYS A 35 -13.30 2.67 0.93
N LYS A 36 -14.08 2.00 1.78
CA LYS A 36 -13.58 0.91 2.63
C LYS A 36 -13.03 -0.26 1.82
N LEU A 37 -13.70 -0.63 0.74
CA LEU A 37 -13.23 -1.68 -0.16
C LEU A 37 -11.88 -1.31 -0.78
N PHE A 38 -11.72 -0.10 -1.32
CA PHE A 38 -10.46 0.30 -1.94
C PHE A 38 -9.33 0.45 -0.90
N THR A 39 -9.61 0.96 0.30
CA THR A 39 -8.64 0.95 1.40
C THR A 39 -8.10 -0.47 1.65
N GLN A 40 -8.98 -1.47 1.71
CA GLN A 40 -8.57 -2.87 1.89
C GLN A 40 -7.81 -3.43 0.69
N VAL A 41 -8.23 -3.11 -0.54
CA VAL A 41 -7.51 -3.52 -1.76
C VAL A 41 -6.10 -2.92 -1.79
N PHE A 42 -5.94 -1.68 -1.41
CA PHE A 42 -4.62 -1.03 -1.36
C PHE A 42 -3.74 -1.60 -0.24
N SER A 43 -4.32 -1.90 0.93
CA SER A 43 -3.63 -2.62 1.99
C SER A 43 -3.13 -3.99 1.50
N PHE A 44 -3.98 -4.75 0.79
CA PHE A 44 -3.58 -6.00 0.16
C PHE A 44 -2.43 -5.83 -0.84
N ILE A 45 -2.50 -4.83 -1.73
CA ILE A 45 -1.42 -4.52 -2.68
C ILE A 45 -0.12 -4.22 -1.94
N ASN A 46 -0.18 -3.41 -0.86
CA ASN A 46 0.98 -3.09 -0.03
C ASN A 46 1.64 -4.34 0.53
N VAL A 47 0.85 -5.21 1.17
CA VAL A 47 1.33 -6.46 1.78
C VAL A 47 1.97 -7.37 0.74
N GLN A 48 1.30 -7.59 -0.40
CA GLN A 48 1.79 -8.49 -1.46
C GLN A 48 3.09 -7.98 -2.09
N LEU A 49 3.15 -6.70 -2.44
CA LEU A 49 4.35 -6.11 -3.04
C LEU A 49 5.50 -6.05 -2.06
N PHE A 50 5.25 -5.59 -0.83
CA PHE A 50 6.26 -5.44 0.20
C PHE A 50 6.83 -6.78 0.65
N ASN A 51 5.98 -7.77 0.95
CA ASN A 51 6.43 -9.10 1.34
C ASN A 51 7.18 -9.80 0.20
N SER A 52 6.72 -9.65 -1.05
CA SER A 52 7.43 -10.17 -2.22
C SER A 52 8.83 -9.59 -2.36
N LEU A 53 8.99 -8.29 -2.09
CA LEU A 53 10.28 -7.61 -2.09
C LEU A 53 11.20 -8.17 -1.00
N LEU A 54 10.69 -8.40 0.22
CA LEU A 54 11.46 -8.93 1.34
C LEU A 54 11.80 -10.42 1.23
N LEU A 55 11.04 -11.19 0.44
CA LEU A 55 11.25 -12.63 0.26
C LEU A 55 12.17 -12.96 -0.91
N ARG A 56 12.28 -12.05 -1.90
CA ARG A 56 12.99 -12.33 -3.16
C ARG A 56 14.11 -11.31 -3.38
N ARG A 57 15.34 -11.80 -3.37
CA ARG A 57 16.51 -10.94 -3.59
C ARG A 57 16.48 -10.22 -4.95
N GLU A 58 15.99 -10.88 -5.98
CA GLU A 58 15.85 -10.30 -7.32
C GLU A 58 14.91 -9.10 -7.38
N CYS A 59 14.02 -8.95 -6.38
CA CYS A 59 13.15 -7.78 -6.27
C CYS A 59 13.84 -6.58 -5.61
N CYS A 60 14.95 -6.79 -4.89
CA CYS A 60 15.68 -5.73 -4.18
C CYS A 60 16.77 -5.12 -5.08
N SER A 61 16.38 -4.50 -6.19
CA SER A 61 17.31 -3.81 -7.08
C SER A 61 16.83 -2.41 -7.46
N PHE A 62 17.75 -1.59 -7.97
CA PHE A 62 17.40 -0.24 -8.43
C PHE A 62 16.37 -0.28 -9.55
N SER A 63 16.61 -1.10 -10.59
CA SER A 63 15.72 -1.20 -11.75
C SER A 63 14.31 -1.70 -11.38
N ASN A 64 14.21 -2.67 -10.45
CA ASN A 64 12.91 -3.09 -9.96
C ASN A 64 12.24 -1.99 -9.12
N GLY A 65 13.00 -1.24 -8.34
CA GLY A 65 12.52 -0.05 -7.64
C GLY A 65 11.90 0.98 -8.59
N GLU A 66 12.59 1.31 -9.69
CA GLU A 66 12.06 2.20 -10.74
C GLU A 66 10.76 1.66 -11.35
N TYR A 67 10.71 0.35 -11.62
CA TYR A 67 9.51 -0.29 -12.17
C TYR A 67 8.30 -0.21 -11.21
N VAL A 68 8.52 -0.53 -9.94
CA VAL A 68 7.45 -0.46 -8.94
C VAL A 68 7.05 1.00 -8.68
N LYS A 69 8.02 1.93 -8.65
CA LYS A 69 7.75 3.38 -8.52
C LYS A 69 6.79 3.87 -9.61
N ALA A 70 7.07 3.54 -10.87
CA ALA A 70 6.20 3.92 -11.97
C ALA A 70 4.78 3.38 -11.83
N GLY A 71 4.62 2.17 -11.30
CA GLY A 71 3.30 1.61 -11.00
C GLY A 71 2.60 2.28 -9.82
N LEU A 72 3.35 2.63 -8.78
CA LEU A 72 2.82 3.41 -7.65
C LEU A 72 2.34 4.79 -8.09
N ASP A 73 3.05 5.44 -9.02
CA ASP A 73 2.64 6.74 -9.58
C ASP A 73 1.30 6.62 -10.34
N GLU A 74 1.07 5.53 -11.07
CA GLU A 74 -0.23 5.27 -11.72
C GLU A 74 -1.35 5.08 -10.68
N LEU A 75 -1.09 4.37 -9.58
CA LEU A 75 -2.05 4.20 -8.48
C LEU A 75 -2.34 5.54 -7.77
N GLU A 76 -1.33 6.38 -7.57
CA GLU A 76 -1.48 7.71 -6.99
C GLU A 76 -2.39 8.60 -7.85
N HIS A 77 -2.11 8.63 -9.16
CA HIS A 77 -2.96 9.36 -10.12
C HIS A 77 -4.39 8.84 -10.12
N TRP A 78 -4.58 7.52 -10.03
CA TRP A 78 -5.91 6.93 -9.95
C TRP A 78 -6.66 7.33 -8.68
N CYS A 79 -6.00 7.33 -7.51
CA CYS A 79 -6.59 7.83 -6.25
C CYS A 79 -6.98 9.31 -6.34
N HIS A 80 -6.12 10.14 -6.93
CA HIS A 80 -6.41 11.55 -7.16
C HIS A 80 -7.63 11.78 -8.06
N TRP A 81 -7.75 10.96 -9.10
CA TRP A 81 -8.89 11.01 -10.01
C TRP A 81 -10.21 10.60 -9.32
N LEU A 82 -10.16 9.66 -8.38
CA LEU A 82 -11.33 9.19 -7.65
C LEU A 82 -11.91 10.20 -6.67
N THR A 83 -11.13 11.16 -6.23
CA THR A 83 -11.44 12.06 -5.11
C THR A 83 -11.48 11.34 -3.74
N GLU A 84 -11.53 12.12 -2.66
CA GLU A 84 -11.59 11.57 -1.29
C GLU A 84 -12.86 10.75 -1.03
N GLU A 85 -13.94 11.04 -1.74
CA GLU A 85 -15.22 10.36 -1.59
C GLU A 85 -15.10 8.84 -1.80
N TYR A 86 -14.30 8.41 -2.77
CA TYR A 86 -14.14 6.99 -3.14
C TYR A 86 -12.79 6.42 -2.78
N ALA A 87 -11.74 7.22 -2.84
CA ALA A 87 -10.38 6.79 -2.53
C ALA A 87 -10.08 6.85 -1.03
N GLY A 88 -10.60 7.86 -0.33
CA GLY A 88 -10.33 8.08 1.10
C GLY A 88 -8.84 8.03 1.40
N SER A 89 -8.45 7.26 2.43
CA SER A 89 -7.06 7.03 2.85
C SER A 89 -6.35 5.89 2.11
N SER A 90 -6.91 5.37 1.00
CA SER A 90 -6.36 4.20 0.31
C SER A 90 -4.89 4.35 -0.07
N TRP A 91 -4.46 5.55 -0.51
CA TRP A 91 -3.08 5.83 -0.84
C TRP A 91 -2.11 5.65 0.34
N ASP A 92 -2.56 5.95 1.57
CA ASP A 92 -1.75 5.83 2.78
C ASP A 92 -1.48 4.38 3.17
N GLU A 93 -2.32 3.45 2.73
CA GLU A 93 -2.11 2.02 2.94
C GLU A 93 -0.84 1.50 2.25
N LEU A 94 -0.38 2.16 1.20
CA LEU A 94 0.84 1.78 0.46
C LEU A 94 2.14 2.25 1.12
N LYS A 95 2.12 2.76 2.33
CA LYS A 95 3.27 3.39 3.00
C LYS A 95 4.53 2.51 3.05
N HIS A 96 4.41 1.21 3.30
CA HIS A 96 5.57 0.32 3.42
C HIS A 96 6.25 0.11 2.08
N ILE A 97 5.49 -0.25 1.04
CA ILE A 97 6.07 -0.46 -0.30
C ILE A 97 6.61 0.86 -0.88
N ARG A 98 5.94 1.99 -0.65
CA ARG A 98 6.41 3.32 -1.09
C ARG A 98 7.77 3.65 -0.48
N GLN A 99 7.95 3.46 0.83
CA GLN A 99 9.21 3.73 1.51
C GLN A 99 10.30 2.73 1.10
N ALA A 100 9.98 1.45 0.96
CA ALA A 100 10.94 0.46 0.46
C ALA A 100 11.43 0.82 -0.95
N VAL A 101 10.53 1.19 -1.84
CA VAL A 101 10.88 1.64 -3.20
C VAL A 101 11.73 2.91 -3.17
N THR A 102 11.38 3.89 -2.32
CA THR A 102 12.20 5.09 -2.13
C THR A 102 13.63 4.71 -1.74
N LEU A 103 13.82 3.76 -0.83
CA LEU A 103 15.15 3.29 -0.44
C LEU A 103 15.89 2.59 -1.59
N LEU A 104 15.20 1.80 -2.42
CA LEU A 104 15.82 1.12 -3.56
C LEU A 104 16.33 2.10 -4.62
N ILE A 105 15.56 3.17 -4.92
CA ILE A 105 15.91 4.13 -5.98
C ILE A 105 16.66 5.37 -5.48
N LEU A 106 16.91 5.46 -4.18
CA LEU A 106 17.68 6.56 -3.61
C LEU A 106 19.10 6.58 -4.20
N GLU A 107 19.45 7.60 -4.97
CA GLU A 107 20.73 7.64 -5.68
C GLU A 107 21.90 7.67 -4.70
N GLU A 108 22.01 8.56 -3.81
CA GLU A 108 23.15 8.70 -2.90
C GLU A 108 22.97 7.94 -1.57
N LYS A 109 22.32 6.77 -1.58
CA LYS A 109 22.08 5.99 -0.35
C LYS A 109 23.37 5.57 0.38
N HIS A 110 24.48 5.49 -0.34
CA HIS A 110 25.81 5.21 0.22
C HIS A 110 26.39 6.35 1.09
N ASN A 111 25.80 7.55 1.01
CA ASN A 111 26.19 8.73 1.80
C ASN A 111 25.22 8.98 2.97
N LYS A 112 24.18 8.15 3.14
CA LYS A 112 23.15 8.37 4.13
C LYS A 112 23.48 7.72 5.46
N SER A 113 23.26 8.47 6.54
CA SER A 113 23.33 7.97 7.90
C SER A 113 22.12 7.08 8.23
N LEU A 114 22.27 6.22 9.24
CA LEU A 114 21.14 5.43 9.73
C LEU A 114 19.95 6.29 10.15
N LYS A 115 20.21 7.44 10.77
CA LYS A 115 19.16 8.36 11.22
C LYS A 115 18.35 8.92 10.03
N GLU A 116 19.02 9.41 9.00
CA GLU A 116 18.33 9.88 7.78
C GLU A 116 17.47 8.77 7.17
N ILE A 117 17.99 7.53 7.09
CA ILE A 117 17.26 6.41 6.52
C ILE A 117 16.00 6.10 7.35
N THR A 118 16.10 6.06 8.69
CA THR A 118 14.98 5.72 9.56
C THR A 118 13.97 6.84 9.74
N ASP A 119 14.43 8.07 9.87
CA ASP A 119 13.57 9.18 10.28
C ASP A 119 13.00 9.94 9.07
N ASP A 120 13.83 10.14 8.03
CA ASP A 120 13.46 10.99 6.89
C ASP A 120 12.90 10.18 5.71
N PHE A 121 13.50 9.03 5.40
CA PHE A 121 13.11 8.27 4.20
C PHE A 121 12.15 7.11 4.50
N CYS A 122 12.34 6.41 5.61
CA CYS A 122 11.63 5.15 5.88
C CYS A 122 11.06 5.05 7.31
N PRO A 123 10.32 6.06 7.81
CA PRO A 123 9.81 6.05 9.18
C PRO A 123 8.78 4.95 9.48
N ALA A 124 8.14 4.36 8.46
CA ALA A 124 7.19 3.26 8.65
C ALA A 124 7.86 1.88 8.65
N LEU A 125 9.13 1.77 8.22
CA LEU A 125 9.83 0.50 8.15
C LEU A 125 10.53 0.17 9.47
N SER A 126 10.37 -1.08 9.91
CA SER A 126 11.10 -1.57 11.08
C SER A 126 12.60 -1.74 10.77
N MET A 127 13.41 -1.77 11.84
CA MET A 127 14.85 -2.00 11.69
C MET A 127 15.18 -3.33 11.02
N GLN A 128 14.38 -4.38 11.27
CA GLN A 128 14.52 -5.69 10.62
C GLN A 128 14.24 -5.61 9.13
N GLN A 129 13.20 -4.88 8.73
CA GLN A 129 12.83 -4.67 7.33
C GLN A 129 13.93 -3.88 6.59
N LEU A 130 14.42 -2.79 7.18
CA LEU A 130 15.51 -2.00 6.64
C LEU A 130 16.79 -2.81 6.48
N TYR A 131 17.17 -3.57 7.50
CA TYR A 131 18.34 -4.46 7.45
C TYR A 131 18.21 -5.48 6.32
N ARG A 132 17.02 -6.09 6.19
CA ARG A 132 16.79 -7.09 5.15
C ARG A 132 16.88 -6.50 3.74
N ILE A 133 16.22 -5.37 3.47
CA ILE A 133 16.31 -4.68 2.18
C ILE A 133 17.76 -4.33 1.87
N SER A 134 18.49 -3.75 2.86
CA SER A 134 19.88 -3.33 2.69
C SER A 134 20.82 -4.49 2.37
N THR A 135 20.61 -5.65 3.00
CA THR A 135 21.45 -6.85 2.78
C THR A 135 21.12 -7.60 1.50
N MET A 136 19.88 -7.49 1.03
CA MET A 136 19.41 -8.11 -0.21
C MET A 136 19.64 -7.24 -1.44
N TYR A 137 19.88 -5.93 -1.25
CA TYR A 137 20.05 -4.99 -2.34
C TYR A 137 21.09 -5.47 -3.36
N CYS A 138 20.72 -5.43 -4.62
CA CYS A 138 21.57 -5.77 -5.74
C CYS A 138 21.71 -4.53 -6.63
N ASP A 139 22.96 -4.11 -6.84
CA ASP A 139 23.28 -3.02 -7.78
C ASP A 139 23.20 -3.57 -9.20
N ASP A 140 22.13 -3.26 -9.90
CA ASP A 140 21.86 -3.70 -11.28
C ASP A 140 21.96 -2.54 -12.28
N LYS A 141 22.36 -1.35 -11.82
CA LYS A 141 22.54 -0.16 -12.64
C LYS A 141 23.82 0.56 -12.23
N PHE A 142 24.66 0.91 -13.19
CA PHE A 142 25.95 1.55 -12.96
C PHE A 142 25.82 2.79 -12.05
N GLY A 143 26.58 2.79 -10.96
CA GLY A 143 26.65 3.89 -9.99
C GLY A 143 25.58 3.89 -8.89
N THR A 144 24.71 2.86 -8.82
CA THR A 144 23.69 2.77 -7.78
C THR A 144 24.16 1.95 -6.57
N LEU A 145 25.16 2.47 -5.85
CA LEU A 145 25.75 1.82 -4.69
C LEU A 145 24.74 1.58 -3.57
N GLY A 146 24.89 0.47 -2.85
CA GLY A 146 24.07 0.12 -1.70
C GLY A 146 24.36 0.97 -0.46
N ILE A 147 23.64 0.68 0.62
CA ILE A 147 23.87 1.31 1.94
C ILE A 147 25.23 0.86 2.48
N PRO A 148 26.02 1.76 3.11
CA PRO A 148 27.35 1.45 3.64
C PRO A 148 27.32 0.30 4.65
N SER A 149 28.38 -0.49 4.66
CA SER A 149 28.49 -1.66 5.54
C SER A 149 28.48 -1.33 7.04
N ASP A 150 29.01 -0.16 7.43
CA ASP A 150 28.97 0.34 8.81
C ASP A 150 27.55 0.75 9.24
N VAL A 151 26.75 1.30 8.34
CA VAL A 151 25.33 1.59 8.58
C VAL A 151 24.54 0.29 8.71
N VAL A 152 24.79 -0.70 7.85
CA VAL A 152 24.16 -2.03 7.95
C VAL A 152 24.57 -2.73 9.26
N ALA A 153 25.85 -2.63 9.67
CA ALA A 153 26.32 -3.14 10.95
C ALA A 153 25.62 -2.45 12.15
N SER A 154 25.37 -1.14 12.05
CA SER A 154 24.63 -0.37 13.05
C SER A 154 23.16 -0.81 13.15
N MET A 155 22.51 -1.11 12.01
CA MET A 155 21.16 -1.70 11.99
C MET A 155 21.13 -3.03 12.76
N ARG A 156 22.10 -3.91 12.48
CA ARG A 156 22.24 -5.21 13.15
C ARG A 156 22.46 -5.07 14.65
N ALA A 157 23.31 -4.14 15.07
CA ALA A 157 23.59 -3.88 16.48
C ALA A 157 22.33 -3.40 17.23
N LYS A 158 21.54 -2.52 16.63
CA LYS A 158 20.27 -2.05 17.22
C LYS A 158 19.22 -3.17 17.34
N MET A 159 19.17 -4.10 16.38
CA MET A 159 18.27 -5.26 16.44
C MET A 159 18.63 -6.17 17.64
N ILE A 160 19.92 -6.43 17.85
CA ILE A 160 20.40 -7.29 18.96
C ILE A 160 20.24 -6.59 20.32
N GLY A 161 20.55 -5.30 20.41
CA GLY A 161 20.47 -4.52 21.65
C GLY A 161 19.05 -4.23 22.15
N GLY A 162 18.05 -4.38 21.30
CA GLY A 162 16.63 -4.21 21.63
C GLY A 162 15.96 -5.47 22.23
N SER A 163 16.59 -6.63 22.13
CA SER A 163 16.06 -7.89 22.62
C SER A 163 16.56 -8.16 24.03
N SER A 164 15.85 -7.69 25.05
CA SER A 164 16.18 -7.94 26.47
C SER A 164 15.74 -9.31 26.98
N SER A 165 15.48 -10.29 26.13
CA SER A 165 15.25 -11.70 26.52
C SER A 165 15.73 -12.64 25.42
N PRO A 166 16.59 -13.63 25.74
CA PRO A 166 16.86 -14.73 24.84
C PRO A 166 15.78 -15.81 25.02
N SER A 167 14.54 -15.48 24.79
CA SER A 167 13.45 -16.45 24.83
C SER A 167 12.79 -16.55 23.49
N VAL A 168 13.00 -17.72 22.89
CA VAL A 168 12.12 -18.41 21.96
C VAL A 168 12.02 -17.81 20.57
N GLN A 169 12.54 -18.58 19.59
CA GLN A 169 12.10 -18.56 18.21
C GLN A 169 11.67 -17.15 17.75
N ASP A 170 12.66 -16.31 17.41
CA ASP A 170 12.40 -15.19 16.51
C ASP A 170 11.67 -15.81 15.32
N ASP A 171 10.39 -15.47 15.18
CA ASP A 171 9.64 -15.88 14.02
C ASP A 171 10.47 -15.50 12.80
N ILE A 172 10.89 -16.52 12.05
CA ILE A 172 11.77 -16.37 10.88
C ILE A 172 11.21 -15.32 9.90
N ASN A 173 9.94 -14.98 10.06
CA ASN A 173 9.17 -14.07 9.25
C ASN A 173 8.71 -12.78 9.96
N SER A 174 9.28 -12.44 11.12
CA SER A 174 8.89 -11.24 11.89
C SER A 174 9.06 -9.90 11.15
N PHE A 175 9.77 -9.91 10.02
CA PHE A 175 9.94 -8.74 9.15
C PHE A 175 8.81 -8.60 8.10
N LEU A 176 7.99 -9.62 7.87
CA LEU A 176 6.87 -9.54 6.94
C LEU A 176 5.71 -8.77 7.54
N LEU A 177 4.94 -8.15 6.68
CA LEU A 177 3.64 -7.63 7.07
C LEU A 177 2.66 -8.79 7.18
N ASP A 178 1.73 -8.67 8.15
CA ASP A 178 0.65 -9.62 8.30
C ASP A 178 -0.23 -9.60 7.04
N ASP A 179 -0.56 -10.78 6.54
CA ASP A 179 -1.42 -11.01 5.38
C ASP A 179 -2.85 -11.40 5.77
N ASP A 180 -3.27 -11.03 6.98
CA ASP A 180 -4.66 -11.18 7.40
C ASP A 180 -5.57 -10.33 6.50
N PHE A 181 -6.32 -11.02 5.63
CA PHE A 181 -7.29 -10.43 4.71
C PHE A 181 -8.70 -10.37 5.28
N SER A 182 -8.85 -10.50 6.59
CA SER A 182 -10.14 -10.29 7.25
C SER A 182 -10.66 -8.88 6.94
N ILE A 183 -11.98 -8.75 6.86
CA ILE A 183 -12.61 -7.46 6.63
C ILE A 183 -12.32 -6.57 7.85
N PRO A 184 -11.64 -5.41 7.69
CA PRO A 184 -11.16 -4.59 8.81
C PRO A 184 -12.27 -3.73 9.43
N PHE A 185 -13.53 -4.08 9.24
CA PHE A 185 -14.66 -3.35 9.80
C PHE A 185 -15.82 -4.31 10.14
N SER A 186 -16.50 -4.02 11.22
CA SER A 186 -17.69 -4.76 11.69
C SER A 186 -18.99 -4.17 11.14
N VAL A 187 -20.09 -4.90 11.29
CA VAL A 187 -21.44 -4.38 11.00
C VAL A 187 -21.74 -3.14 11.84
N ASP A 188 -21.26 -3.09 13.09
CA ASP A 188 -21.43 -1.94 13.98
C ASP A 188 -20.67 -0.70 13.50
N ASP A 189 -19.50 -0.88 12.89
CA ASP A 189 -18.75 0.22 12.28
C ASP A 189 -19.49 0.80 11.08
N ILE A 190 -20.07 -0.06 10.24
CA ILE A 190 -20.92 0.35 9.12
C ILE A 190 -22.16 1.07 9.64
N ALA A 191 -22.85 0.53 10.64
CA ALA A 191 -24.04 1.15 11.21
C ALA A 191 -23.75 2.55 11.77
N ARG A 192 -22.61 2.75 12.44
CA ARG A 192 -22.17 4.05 12.92
C ARG A 192 -21.90 5.06 11.79
N LEU A 193 -21.33 4.61 10.69
CA LEU A 193 -21.10 5.45 9.52
C LEU A 193 -22.43 5.85 8.85
N MET A 194 -23.41 4.96 8.83
CA MET A 194 -24.72 5.23 8.23
C MET A 194 -25.56 6.26 9.02
N VAL A 195 -25.33 6.44 10.30
CA VAL A 195 -26.04 7.46 11.11
C VAL A 195 -25.80 8.88 10.59
N HIS A 196 -24.68 9.12 9.91
CA HIS A 196 -24.31 10.41 9.36
C HIS A 196 -24.61 10.55 7.86
N VAL A 197 -25.20 9.52 7.25
CA VAL A 197 -25.56 9.55 5.82
C VAL A 197 -27.04 9.97 5.72
N ASP A 198 -27.28 11.13 5.10
CA ASP A 198 -28.64 11.51 4.73
C ASP A 198 -29.11 10.59 3.59
N ILE A 199 -30.22 9.89 3.80
CA ILE A 199 -30.81 9.01 2.78
C ILE A 199 -31.17 9.81 1.54
N ALA A 200 -31.45 11.10 1.68
CA ALA A 200 -31.75 12.00 0.55
C ALA A 200 -30.53 12.24 -0.37
N ASP A 201 -29.30 12.08 0.17
CA ASP A 201 -28.06 12.23 -0.60
C ASP A 201 -27.60 10.90 -1.25
N MET A 202 -28.33 9.81 -1.05
CA MET A 202 -28.02 8.52 -1.65
C MET A 202 -28.66 8.40 -3.03
N ASP A 203 -27.85 8.04 -4.03
CA ASP A 203 -28.35 7.59 -5.33
C ASP A 203 -29.12 6.28 -5.15
N LEU A 204 -30.44 6.34 -5.19
CA LEU A 204 -31.30 5.17 -5.07
C LEU A 204 -31.60 4.57 -6.44
N PRO A 205 -31.72 3.22 -6.54
CA PRO A 205 -32.17 2.58 -7.76
C PRO A 205 -33.53 3.15 -8.24
N PRO A 206 -33.73 3.31 -9.56
CA PRO A 206 -34.97 3.92 -10.11
C PRO A 206 -36.26 3.29 -9.59
N LEU A 207 -36.27 1.97 -9.39
CA LEU A 207 -37.43 1.25 -8.84
C LEU A 207 -37.81 1.65 -7.40
N ILE A 208 -36.87 2.20 -6.64
CA ILE A 208 -37.12 2.69 -5.26
C ILE A 208 -37.54 4.16 -5.34
N GLN A 209 -36.96 4.94 -6.23
CA GLN A 209 -37.33 6.34 -6.44
C GLN A 209 -38.79 6.50 -6.90
N GLU A 210 -39.28 5.61 -7.78
CA GLU A 210 -40.67 5.64 -8.27
C GLU A 210 -41.70 5.33 -7.17
N LYS A 211 -41.36 4.55 -6.15
CA LYS A 211 -42.26 4.21 -5.05
C LYS A 211 -42.40 5.28 -3.98
N SER A 212 -41.44 6.21 -3.89
CA SER A 212 -41.49 7.30 -2.91
C SER A 212 -42.45 8.44 -3.31
N GLY A 213 -42.97 8.40 -4.54
CA GLY A 213 -43.89 9.39 -5.09
C GLY A 213 -45.38 9.04 -5.04
N SER A 214 -45.76 7.92 -4.37
CA SER A 214 -47.21 7.61 -4.22
C SER A 214 -47.71 8.16 -2.89
N PRO A 215 -48.59 9.18 -2.93
CA PRO A 215 -49.24 9.65 -1.71
C PRO A 215 -50.21 8.56 -1.22
N PHE A 216 -50.09 8.14 0.02
CA PHE A 216 -51.22 7.60 0.75
C PHE A 216 -52.20 8.76 0.93
N GLU A 217 -53.08 8.98 -0.06
CA GLU A 217 -54.31 9.73 0.14
C GLU A 217 -55.38 8.77 0.57
N ALA A 218 -55.98 9.15 1.67
CA ALA A 218 -57.29 8.90 2.30
C ALA A 218 -57.28 8.05 3.53
#